data_35874b742101ba59f3be24aa48dffaca
#
_entry.id   35874b742101ba59f3be24aa48dffaca
#
_cell.length_a   1.000
_cell.length_b   1.000
_cell.length_c   1.000
_cell.angle_alpha   90.00
_cell.angle_beta   90.00
_cell.angle_gamma   90.00
#
_symmetry.space_group_name_H-M   'P 1'
#
loop_
_entity.id
_entity.type
_entity.pdbx_description
1 polymer ?
#
loop_
_entity_poly.entity_id
_entity_poly.type
_entity_poly.pdbx_seq_one_letter_code
_entity_poly.pdbx_strand_id
1 'polypeptide(L)'
;MLRQATARDAAFVRALWTTPDNTRFIVAPEADEIETKTASGDLLIWTTAGQPAGFATLTEWFPRVWTIPAVAVHDRRAGTGLAMMQALLDEMFHVRDAHRVGLDVTADNTAALSLFRRLGFVTEGVWRQCWCRPDGAWVDCVFLALLKHEWRAAA
;
A
#
# COMPACT_ATOMS: atom_id res chain seq x y z
N MET A 1 2.06 -15.08 1.52
CA MET A 1 2.15 -15.17 0.04
C MET A 1 1.24 -14.12 -0.57
N LEU A 2 1.65 -13.49 -1.66
CA LEU A 2 0.86 -12.48 -2.38
C LEU A 2 0.07 -13.14 -3.52
N ARG A 3 -1.19 -12.71 -3.73
CA ARG A 3 -2.04 -13.16 -4.85
C ARG A 3 -3.01 -12.05 -5.26
N GLN A 4 -3.57 -12.15 -6.45
CA GLN A 4 -4.67 -11.27 -6.85
C GLN A 4 -5.92 -11.52 -5.99
N ALA A 5 -6.68 -10.45 -5.77
CA ALA A 5 -7.96 -10.53 -5.08
C ALA A 5 -9.02 -11.20 -5.97
N THR A 6 -9.99 -11.79 -5.30
CA THR A 6 -11.22 -12.30 -5.91
C THR A 6 -12.42 -11.64 -5.24
N ALA A 7 -13.62 -11.80 -5.79
CA ALA A 7 -14.83 -11.28 -5.19
C ALA A 7 -15.05 -11.77 -3.73
N ARG A 8 -14.51 -12.93 -3.37
CA ARG A 8 -14.61 -13.49 -2.01
C ARG A 8 -13.80 -12.70 -0.98
N ASP A 9 -12.82 -11.91 -1.42
CA ASP A 9 -11.96 -11.13 -0.53
C ASP A 9 -12.57 -9.77 -0.17
N ALA A 10 -13.63 -9.32 -0.87
CA ALA A 10 -14.18 -7.97 -0.74
C ALA A 10 -14.59 -7.63 0.71
N ALA A 11 -15.23 -8.57 1.41
CA ALA A 11 -15.65 -8.37 2.80
C ALA A 11 -14.45 -8.19 3.74
N PHE A 12 -13.39 -9.02 3.57
CA PHE A 12 -12.15 -8.90 4.33
C PHE A 12 -11.45 -7.56 4.09
N VAL A 13 -11.30 -7.18 2.82
CA VAL A 13 -10.63 -5.93 2.44
C VAL A 13 -11.39 -4.73 3.01
N ARG A 14 -12.71 -4.68 2.83
CA ARG A 14 -13.56 -3.60 3.35
C ARG A 14 -13.45 -3.49 4.87
N ALA A 15 -13.55 -4.61 5.58
CA ALA A 15 -13.45 -4.63 7.03
C ALA A 15 -12.09 -4.14 7.52
N LEU A 16 -10.99 -4.59 6.91
CA LEU A 16 -9.64 -4.17 7.29
C LEU A 16 -9.38 -2.70 6.92
N TRP A 17 -9.76 -2.28 5.72
CA TRP A 17 -9.53 -0.91 5.23
C TRP A 17 -10.23 0.13 6.09
N THR A 18 -11.47 -0.14 6.52
CA THR A 18 -12.29 0.81 7.26
C THR A 18 -12.13 0.76 8.78
N THR A 19 -11.15 0.01 9.31
CA THR A 19 -10.86 0.09 10.74
C THR A 19 -10.42 1.51 11.12
N PRO A 20 -10.76 2.00 12.33
CA PRO A 20 -10.33 3.32 12.80
C PRO A 20 -8.82 3.54 12.72
N ASP A 21 -8.04 2.50 13.03
CA ASP A 21 -6.58 2.56 12.96
C ASP A 21 -6.06 2.75 11.54
N ASN A 22 -6.76 2.23 10.53
CA ASN A 22 -6.36 2.38 9.14
C ASN A 22 -6.90 3.69 8.54
N THR A 23 -8.15 4.05 8.79
CA THR A 23 -8.73 5.30 8.25
C THR A 23 -8.09 6.57 8.82
N ARG A 24 -7.33 6.45 9.89
CA ARG A 24 -6.46 7.52 10.39
C ARG A 24 -5.30 7.83 9.42
N PHE A 25 -4.82 6.84 8.66
CA PHE A 25 -3.60 6.94 7.86
C PHE A 25 -3.82 6.75 6.36
N ILE A 26 -4.92 6.15 5.96
CA ILE A 26 -5.29 5.93 4.55
C ILE A 26 -6.73 6.37 4.31
N VAL A 27 -6.96 6.96 3.14
CA VAL A 27 -8.30 7.39 2.72
C VAL A 27 -9.22 6.17 2.63
N ALA A 28 -10.44 6.29 3.14
CA ALA A 28 -11.45 5.23 3.02
C ALA A 28 -11.76 4.93 1.54
N PRO A 29 -12.07 3.68 1.19
CA PRO A 29 -12.37 3.33 -0.19
C PRO A 29 -13.68 3.98 -0.66
N GLU A 30 -13.72 4.34 -1.95
CA GLU A 30 -14.96 4.68 -2.62
C GLU A 30 -15.92 3.47 -2.67
N ALA A 31 -17.20 3.74 -2.95
CA ALA A 31 -18.25 2.72 -2.83
C ALA A 31 -18.00 1.45 -3.64
N ASP A 32 -17.43 1.58 -4.85
CA ASP A 32 -17.15 0.49 -5.80
C ASP A 32 -15.65 0.23 -6.03
N GLU A 33 -14.77 0.87 -5.25
CA GLU A 33 -13.33 0.81 -5.48
C GLU A 33 -12.77 -0.61 -5.33
N ILE A 34 -13.22 -1.35 -4.33
CA ILE A 34 -12.75 -2.71 -4.06
C ILE A 34 -13.10 -3.62 -5.24
N GLU A 35 -14.33 -3.54 -5.72
CA GLU A 35 -14.83 -4.32 -6.85
C GLU A 35 -14.10 -3.96 -8.14
N THR A 36 -13.93 -2.67 -8.40
CA THR A 36 -13.22 -2.15 -9.58
C THR A 36 -11.76 -2.59 -9.58
N LYS A 37 -11.06 -2.46 -8.47
CA LYS A 37 -9.66 -2.88 -8.31
C LYS A 37 -9.50 -4.41 -8.37
N THR A 38 -10.49 -5.15 -7.89
CA THR A 38 -10.52 -6.61 -8.04
C THR A 38 -10.62 -7.00 -9.50
N ALA A 39 -11.53 -6.38 -10.24
CA ALA A 39 -11.76 -6.67 -11.66
C ALA A 39 -10.55 -6.32 -12.55
N SER A 40 -9.85 -5.23 -12.25
CA SER A 40 -8.64 -4.82 -12.98
C SER A 40 -7.38 -5.62 -12.60
N GLY A 41 -7.42 -6.41 -11.51
CA GLY A 41 -6.23 -7.09 -10.97
C GLY A 41 -5.28 -6.17 -10.18
N ASP A 42 -5.76 -4.99 -9.78
CA ASP A 42 -4.99 -3.99 -9.04
C ASP A 42 -5.28 -3.99 -7.54
N LEU A 43 -5.98 -5.00 -7.07
CA LEU A 43 -6.11 -5.34 -5.66
C LEU A 43 -5.40 -6.67 -5.39
N LEU A 44 -4.43 -6.63 -4.51
CA LEU A 44 -3.64 -7.80 -4.13
C LEU A 44 -3.90 -8.16 -2.67
N ILE A 45 -3.92 -9.45 -2.38
CA ILE A 45 -4.13 -10.01 -1.04
C ILE A 45 -2.84 -10.66 -0.55
N TRP A 46 -2.41 -10.27 0.64
CA TRP A 46 -1.41 -11.00 1.40
C TRP A 46 -2.07 -12.10 2.22
N THR A 47 -1.55 -13.32 2.11
CA THR A 47 -2.06 -14.47 2.87
C THR A 47 -0.98 -15.00 3.80
N THR A 48 -1.41 -15.40 5.00
CA THR A 48 -0.61 -16.12 6.00
C THR A 48 -1.35 -17.39 6.37
N ALA A 49 -0.67 -18.53 6.33
CA ALA A 49 -1.30 -19.84 6.57
C ALA A 49 -2.58 -20.07 5.72
N GLY A 50 -2.58 -19.58 4.49
CA GLY A 50 -3.70 -19.72 3.56
C GLY A 50 -4.89 -18.76 3.80
N GLN A 51 -4.84 -17.91 4.83
CA GLN A 51 -5.89 -16.95 5.15
C GLN A 51 -5.50 -15.52 4.77
N PRO A 52 -6.45 -14.68 4.33
CA PRO A 52 -6.20 -13.27 4.09
C PRO A 52 -5.67 -12.57 5.36
N ALA A 53 -4.56 -11.85 5.23
CA ALA A 53 -3.88 -11.17 6.33
C ALA A 53 -3.49 -9.72 6.02
N GLY A 54 -3.69 -9.27 4.78
CA GLY A 54 -3.44 -7.91 4.36
C GLY A 54 -3.87 -7.68 2.91
N PHE A 55 -3.85 -6.43 2.47
CA PHE A 55 -4.15 -6.04 1.10
C PHE A 55 -3.31 -4.86 0.66
N ALA A 56 -3.17 -4.71 -0.66
CA ALA A 56 -2.63 -3.51 -1.30
C ALA A 56 -3.45 -3.17 -2.54
N THR A 57 -3.70 -1.88 -2.76
CA THR A 57 -4.26 -1.36 -4.01
C THR A 57 -3.17 -0.71 -4.85
N LEU A 58 -3.29 -0.83 -6.16
CA LEU A 58 -2.34 -0.32 -7.12
C LEU A 58 -3.03 0.63 -8.10
N THR A 59 -2.30 1.62 -8.59
CA THR A 59 -2.75 2.50 -9.66
C THR A 59 -1.57 2.82 -10.58
N GLU A 60 -1.72 2.59 -11.86
CA GLU A 60 -0.76 3.04 -12.87
C GLU A 60 -1.10 4.47 -13.27
N TRP A 61 -0.22 5.43 -13.00
CA TRP A 61 -0.41 6.85 -13.37
C TRP A 61 0.06 7.14 -14.79
N PHE A 62 1.20 6.60 -15.13
CA PHE A 62 1.80 6.64 -16.47
C PHE A 62 2.33 5.25 -16.79
N PRO A 63 2.58 4.90 -18.04
CA PRO A 63 3.15 3.59 -18.38
C PRO A 63 4.37 3.28 -17.52
N ARG A 64 4.29 2.18 -16.77
CA ARG A 64 5.33 1.68 -15.85
C ARG A 64 5.61 2.58 -14.62
N VAL A 65 4.76 3.58 -14.35
CA VAL A 65 4.84 4.44 -13.17
C VAL A 65 3.61 4.19 -12.29
N TRP A 66 3.83 3.53 -11.17
CA TRP A 66 2.78 3.03 -10.30
C TRP A 66 2.76 3.72 -8.95
N THR A 67 1.59 3.75 -8.33
CA THR A 67 1.41 4.15 -6.94
C THR A 67 0.71 3.06 -6.16
N ILE A 68 0.89 3.08 -4.84
CA ILE A 68 0.21 2.22 -3.87
C ILE A 68 -0.70 3.13 -3.02
N PRO A 69 -1.97 3.36 -3.43
CA PRO A 69 -2.88 4.24 -2.71
C PRO A 69 -3.23 3.76 -1.30
N ALA A 70 -3.36 2.45 -1.13
CA ALA A 70 -3.67 1.86 0.16
C ALA A 70 -2.94 0.53 0.36
N VAL A 71 -2.39 0.33 1.55
CA VAL A 71 -1.81 -0.93 1.99
C VAL A 71 -2.06 -1.09 3.49
N ALA A 72 -2.56 -2.25 3.89
CA ALA A 72 -2.78 -2.57 5.29
C ALA A 72 -2.55 -4.06 5.57
N VAL A 73 -2.11 -4.35 6.79
CA VAL A 73 -2.00 -5.71 7.33
C VAL A 73 -2.88 -5.82 8.57
N HIS A 74 -3.47 -6.99 8.76
CA HIS A 74 -4.31 -7.27 9.92
C HIS A 74 -3.48 -7.30 11.21
N ASP A 75 -2.34 -7.99 11.20
CA ASP A 75 -1.40 -8.01 12.32
C ASP A 75 -0.14 -7.20 11.97
N ARG A 76 0.02 -6.06 12.66
CA ARG A 76 1.16 -5.15 12.48
C ARG A 76 2.43 -5.60 13.20
N ARG A 77 2.33 -6.69 13.97
CA ARG A 77 3.47 -7.27 14.70
C ARG A 77 4.25 -8.25 13.85
N ALA A 78 5.42 -8.64 14.33
CA ALA A 78 6.23 -9.74 13.79
C ALA A 78 6.68 -9.63 12.31
N GLY A 79 6.87 -8.41 11.80
CA GLY A 79 7.45 -8.23 10.45
C GLY A 79 6.52 -8.54 9.28
N THR A 80 5.23 -8.79 9.52
CA THR A 80 4.25 -9.08 8.45
C THR A 80 4.21 -7.99 7.39
N GLY A 81 4.21 -6.72 7.80
CA GLY A 81 4.24 -5.58 6.87
C GLY A 81 5.48 -5.56 6.00
N LEU A 82 6.65 -5.87 6.56
CA LEU A 82 7.91 -5.96 5.80
C LEU A 82 7.85 -7.07 4.76
N ALA A 83 7.45 -8.28 5.17
CA ALA A 83 7.37 -9.43 4.27
C ALA A 83 6.34 -9.21 3.13
N MET A 84 5.19 -8.63 3.46
CA MET A 84 4.18 -8.27 2.47
C MET A 84 4.72 -7.24 1.47
N MET A 85 5.36 -6.17 1.95
CA MET A 85 5.90 -5.12 1.09
C MET A 85 7.05 -5.61 0.20
N GLN A 86 7.91 -6.50 0.70
CA GLN A 86 8.94 -7.13 -0.12
C GLN A 86 8.32 -7.91 -1.27
N ALA A 87 7.34 -8.76 -0.99
CA ALA A 87 6.63 -9.52 -2.01
C ALA A 87 5.88 -8.61 -3.01
N LEU A 88 5.30 -7.51 -2.52
CA LEU A 88 4.63 -6.53 -3.37
C LEU A 88 5.61 -5.83 -4.32
N LEU A 89 6.77 -5.42 -3.84
CA LEU A 89 7.78 -4.77 -4.67
C LEU A 89 8.38 -5.74 -5.69
N ASP A 90 8.55 -7.01 -5.34
CA ASP A 90 8.95 -8.05 -6.30
C ASP A 90 7.90 -8.21 -7.41
N GLU A 91 6.61 -8.27 -7.06
CA GLU A 91 5.49 -8.29 -8.01
C GLU A 91 5.55 -7.06 -8.94
N MET A 92 5.72 -5.86 -8.37
CA MET A 92 5.74 -4.62 -9.14
C MET A 92 6.91 -4.55 -10.12
N PHE A 93 8.13 -4.85 -9.67
CA PHE A 93 9.33 -4.66 -10.47
C PHE A 93 9.64 -5.83 -11.41
N HIS A 94 9.26 -7.06 -11.06
CA HIS A 94 9.63 -8.25 -11.83
C HIS A 94 8.46 -8.81 -12.64
N VAL A 95 7.21 -8.67 -12.18
CA VAL A 95 6.04 -9.19 -12.88
C VAL A 95 5.34 -8.10 -13.69
N ARG A 96 5.05 -6.94 -13.06
CA ARG A 96 4.38 -5.80 -13.73
C ARG A 96 5.33 -4.89 -14.51
N ASP A 97 6.62 -5.16 -14.46
CA ASP A 97 7.68 -4.37 -15.11
C ASP A 97 7.62 -2.87 -14.77
N ALA A 98 7.25 -2.54 -13.54
CA ALA A 98 7.27 -1.16 -13.09
C ALA A 98 8.69 -0.56 -13.21
N HIS A 99 8.78 0.68 -13.65
CA HIS A 99 10.01 1.48 -13.60
C HIS A 99 10.14 2.23 -12.28
N ARG A 100 8.98 2.67 -11.76
CA ARG A 100 8.87 3.46 -10.54
C ARG A 100 7.65 3.04 -9.74
N VAL A 101 7.80 2.94 -8.43
CA VAL A 101 6.70 2.76 -7.47
C VAL A 101 6.75 3.91 -6.46
N GLY A 102 5.67 4.67 -6.37
CA GLY A 102 5.52 5.77 -5.44
C GLY A 102 4.40 5.51 -4.44
N LEU A 103 4.43 6.23 -3.33
CA LEU A 103 3.37 6.26 -2.33
C LEU A 103 3.48 7.53 -1.48
N ASP A 104 2.41 7.86 -0.80
CA ASP A 104 2.40 8.90 0.21
C ASP A 104 2.04 8.34 1.58
N VAL A 105 2.58 8.97 2.60
CA VAL A 105 2.40 8.56 4.00
C VAL A 105 2.15 9.81 4.82
N THR A 106 1.12 9.80 5.68
CA THR A 106 0.92 10.92 6.60
C THR A 106 2.16 11.12 7.48
N ALA A 107 2.55 12.36 7.69
CA ALA A 107 3.83 12.70 8.34
C ALA A 107 3.96 12.15 9.76
N ASP A 108 2.84 11.88 10.43
CA ASP A 108 2.79 11.30 11.78
C ASP A 108 2.74 9.76 11.81
N ASN A 109 2.66 9.10 10.64
CA ASN A 109 2.75 7.63 10.57
C ASN A 109 4.22 7.19 10.56
N THR A 110 4.88 7.35 11.70
CA THR A 110 6.32 7.08 11.86
C THR A 110 6.68 5.63 11.59
N ALA A 111 5.80 4.69 11.92
CA ALA A 111 6.01 3.27 11.67
C ALA A 111 6.06 2.96 10.16
N ALA A 112 5.14 3.50 9.37
CA ALA A 112 5.13 3.34 7.92
C ALA A 112 6.33 4.03 7.27
N LEU A 113 6.66 5.25 7.67
CA LEU A 113 7.83 5.97 7.18
C LEU A 113 9.13 5.19 7.43
N SER A 114 9.28 4.62 8.61
CA SER A 114 10.43 3.78 8.96
C SER A 114 10.49 2.51 8.07
N LEU A 115 9.36 1.85 7.87
CA LEU A 115 9.26 0.67 7.02
C LEU A 115 9.67 0.97 5.58
N PHE A 116 9.11 2.02 4.97
CA PHE A 116 9.39 2.35 3.56
C PHE A 116 10.84 2.81 3.35
N ARG A 117 11.39 3.59 4.27
CA ARG A 117 12.82 3.95 4.23
C ARG A 117 13.73 2.74 4.34
N ARG A 118 13.39 1.78 5.20
CA ARG A 118 14.12 0.51 5.32
C ARG A 118 14.06 -0.33 4.04
N LEU A 119 12.98 -0.23 3.27
CA LEU A 119 12.82 -0.87 1.96
C LEU A 119 13.57 -0.15 0.83
N GLY A 120 14.18 1.01 1.11
CA GLY A 120 14.95 1.78 0.16
C GLY A 120 14.18 2.92 -0.52
N PHE A 121 12.93 3.18 -0.12
CA PHE A 121 12.20 4.34 -0.64
C PHE A 121 12.89 5.64 -0.27
N VAL A 122 12.97 6.55 -1.23
CA VAL A 122 13.55 7.87 -1.09
C VAL A 122 12.42 8.90 -0.93
N THR A 123 12.56 9.79 0.07
CA THR A 123 11.63 10.91 0.26
C THR A 123 11.84 11.93 -0.87
N GLU A 124 10.77 12.28 -1.58
CA GLU A 124 10.81 13.26 -2.68
C GLU A 124 10.15 14.59 -2.34
N GLY A 125 9.42 14.67 -1.26
CA GLY A 125 8.83 15.92 -0.82
C GLY A 125 7.77 15.72 0.27
N VAL A 126 7.24 16.88 0.71
CA VAL A 126 6.14 16.94 1.66
C VAL A 126 5.04 17.82 1.09
N TRP A 127 3.84 17.29 1.00
CA TRP A 127 2.65 18.04 0.67
C TRP A 127 2.00 18.52 1.98
N ARG A 128 2.07 19.81 2.20
CA ARG A 128 1.56 20.41 3.42
C ARG A 128 0.04 20.43 3.42
N GLN A 129 -0.58 19.94 4.51
CA GLN A 129 -2.03 19.93 4.72
C GLN A 129 -2.80 19.40 3.50
N CYS A 130 -2.34 18.29 2.94
CA CYS A 130 -2.89 17.75 1.70
C CYS A 130 -4.09 16.83 1.91
N TRP A 131 -4.35 16.43 3.15
CA TRP A 131 -5.47 15.54 3.48
C TRP A 131 -6.13 15.95 4.79
N CYS A 132 -7.48 16.00 4.75
CA CYS A 132 -8.30 16.20 5.93
C CYS A 132 -8.76 14.83 6.45
N ARG A 133 -8.35 14.48 7.65
CA ARG A 133 -8.77 13.24 8.31
C ARG A 133 -10.26 13.24 8.64
N PRO A 134 -10.87 12.06 8.89
CA PRO A 134 -12.27 11.98 9.34
C PRO A 134 -12.58 12.80 10.59
N ASP A 135 -11.61 13.02 11.48
CA ASP A 135 -11.73 13.87 12.68
C ASP A 135 -11.63 15.39 12.41
N GLY A 136 -11.43 15.77 11.14
CA GLY A 136 -11.28 17.17 10.72
C GLY A 136 -9.87 17.73 10.78
N ALA A 137 -8.88 16.96 11.21
CA ALA A 137 -7.49 17.39 11.26
C ALA A 137 -6.85 17.37 9.86
N TRP A 138 -6.25 18.49 9.43
CA TRP A 138 -5.43 18.55 8.24
C TRP A 138 -4.02 18.04 8.54
N VAL A 139 -3.51 17.19 7.69
CA VAL A 139 -2.20 16.54 7.86
C VAL A 139 -1.32 16.69 6.64
N ASP A 140 -0.01 16.75 6.88
CA ASP A 140 1.00 16.70 5.83
C ASP A 140 1.17 15.25 5.37
N CYS A 141 1.47 15.07 4.08
CA CYS A 141 1.80 13.78 3.50
C CYS A 141 3.23 13.80 2.95
N VAL A 142 4.03 12.82 3.35
CA VAL A 142 5.39 12.62 2.83
C VAL A 142 5.30 11.74 1.60
N PHE A 143 5.84 12.20 0.48
CA PHE A 143 5.94 11.44 -0.76
C PHE A 143 7.27 10.70 -0.83
N LEU A 144 7.19 9.40 -1.08
CA LEU A 144 8.36 8.53 -1.24
C LEU A 144 8.23 7.73 -2.53
N ALA A 145 9.36 7.41 -3.14
CA ALA A 145 9.41 6.56 -4.32
C ALA A 145 10.61 5.63 -4.30
N LEU A 146 10.48 4.55 -5.06
CA LEU A 146 11.53 3.57 -5.31
C LEU A 146 11.59 3.32 -6.81
N LEU A 147 12.79 3.36 -7.39
CA LEU A 147 13.03 3.07 -8.79
C LEU A 147 13.47 1.62 -8.96
N LYS A 148 13.19 1.03 -10.13
CA LYS A 148 13.49 -0.37 -10.42
C LYS A 148 14.95 -0.74 -10.15
N HIS A 149 15.90 0.11 -10.55
CA HIS A 149 17.34 -0.14 -10.35
C HIS A 149 17.79 0.01 -8.88
N GLU A 150 16.99 0.65 -8.03
CA GLU A 150 17.24 0.79 -6.59
C GLU A 150 16.70 -0.41 -5.81
N TRP A 151 15.70 -1.11 -6.37
CA TRP A 151 15.12 -2.28 -5.72
C TRP A 151 16.12 -3.44 -5.77
N ARG A 152 16.52 -3.87 -4.60
CA ARG A 152 17.29 -5.09 -4.41
C ARG A 152 16.47 -5.99 -3.51
N ALA A 153 16.03 -7.13 -4.05
CA ALA A 153 15.45 -8.16 -3.21
C ALA A 153 16.35 -8.39 -2.00
N ALA A 154 15.77 -8.43 -0.82
CA ALA A 154 16.53 -8.77 0.38
C ALA A 154 17.16 -10.14 0.15
N ALA A 155 18.48 -10.15 0.16
CA ALA A 155 19.25 -11.37 0.06
C ALA A 155 19.00 -12.26 1.28
#